data_03339576e7b6cf8e26c21ea0749bcc91
#
_entry.id   03339576e7b6cf8e26c21ea0749bcc91
#
_cell.length_a   1.000
_cell.length_b   1.000
_cell.length_c   1.000
_cell.angle_alpha   90.00
_cell.angle_beta   90.00
_cell.angle_gamma   90.00
#
_symmetry.space_group_name_H-M   'P 1'
#
loop_
_entity.id
_entity.type
_entity.pdbx_description
1 polymer ?
#
loop_
_entity_poly.entity_id
_entity_poly.type
_entity_poly.pdbx_seq_one_letter_code
_entity_poly.pdbx_strand_id
1 'polypeptide(L)'
;MILINNVVLYFNNLEVYSLHSMKKFIAIILLSLNLYSNSNTSDFLIKQNNVLPANKAFNIETTISDDSILISWDVMEGYYLYSKSIKIENNYEVLNFEVLESEESIHNDEFFGESKIFRDKILIKLNKSIGLDLNNILIKYQGCADVGICYPIQIHKLR
;
A
#
# COMPACT_ATOMS: atom_id res chain seq x y z
N MET A 1 14.63 69.96 30.34
CA MET A 1 14.30 68.68 31.05
C MET A 1 12.86 68.23 30.75
N ILE A 2 12.44 68.34 29.48
CA ILE A 2 11.04 67.96 29.07
C ILE A 2 11.05 66.92 27.94
N LEU A 3 12.20 66.59 27.34
CA LEU A 3 12.31 65.66 26.22
C LEU A 3 12.44 64.16 26.63
N ILE A 4 12.77 63.85 27.87
CA ILE A 4 13.02 62.49 28.33
C ILE A 4 11.69 61.78 28.66
N ASN A 5 10.67 62.45 29.12
CA ASN A 5 9.39 61.83 29.52
C ASN A 5 8.57 61.33 28.29
N ASN A 6 8.65 62.00 27.15
CA ASN A 6 7.89 61.61 25.96
C ASN A 6 8.47 60.34 25.26
N VAL A 7 9.78 60.16 25.35
CA VAL A 7 10.46 58.97 24.77
C VAL A 7 10.17 57.74 25.58
N VAL A 8 10.15 57.82 26.92
CA VAL A 8 9.85 56.71 27.81
C VAL A 8 8.39 56.24 27.67
N LEU A 9 7.47 57.19 27.48
CA LEU A 9 6.05 56.85 27.24
C LEU A 9 5.84 56.20 25.88
N TYR A 10 6.64 56.53 24.87
CA TYR A 10 6.56 55.91 23.55
C TYR A 10 7.09 54.45 23.54
N PHE A 11 8.15 54.17 24.29
CA PHE A 11 8.67 52.81 24.44
C PHE A 11 7.72 51.91 25.25
N ASN A 12 7.12 52.42 26.31
CA ASN A 12 6.16 51.63 27.09
C ASN A 12 4.88 51.32 26.29
N ASN A 13 4.44 52.20 25.41
CA ASN A 13 3.28 51.91 24.54
C ASN A 13 3.63 50.91 23.41
N LEU A 14 4.84 50.95 22.85
CA LEU A 14 5.26 50.03 21.83
C LEU A 14 5.39 48.57 22.36
N GLU A 15 5.88 48.39 23.58
CA GLU A 15 5.96 47.05 24.21
C GLU A 15 4.57 46.47 24.49
N VAL A 16 3.62 47.28 24.97
CA VAL A 16 2.27 46.83 25.24
C VAL A 16 1.53 46.45 23.98
N TYR A 17 1.71 47.19 22.86
CA TYR A 17 1.11 46.79 21.56
C TYR A 17 1.74 45.56 20.98
N SER A 18 3.05 45.35 21.12
CA SER A 18 3.75 44.14 20.70
C SER A 18 3.28 42.91 21.46
N LEU A 19 3.15 43.00 22.80
CA LEU A 19 2.74 41.87 23.64
C LEU A 19 1.28 41.48 23.39
N HIS A 20 0.40 42.47 23.13
CA HIS A 20 -1.01 42.20 22.84
C HIS A 20 -1.22 41.60 21.45
N SER A 21 -0.44 42.02 20.46
CA SER A 21 -0.41 41.45 19.13
C SER A 21 0.13 40.02 19.16
N MET A 22 1.22 39.74 19.85
CA MET A 22 1.76 38.40 20.03
C MET A 22 0.76 37.43 20.69
N LYS A 23 0.03 37.87 21.74
CA LYS A 23 -1.01 37.06 22.38
C LYS A 23 -2.13 36.67 21.40
N LYS A 24 -2.54 37.59 20.52
CA LYS A 24 -3.54 37.31 19.46
C LYS A 24 -3.02 36.30 18.42
N PHE A 25 -1.76 36.42 18.01
CA PHE A 25 -1.15 35.45 17.09
C PHE A 25 -1.04 34.05 17.72
N ILE A 26 -0.62 33.97 18.98
CA ILE A 26 -0.55 32.69 19.72
C ILE A 26 -1.95 32.08 19.88
N ALA A 27 -2.96 32.87 20.17
CA ALA A 27 -4.34 32.38 20.28
C ALA A 27 -4.88 31.86 18.94
N ILE A 28 -4.53 32.48 17.80
CA ILE A 28 -4.93 32.02 16.47
C ILE A 28 -4.20 30.70 16.10
N ILE A 29 -2.91 30.59 16.44
CA ILE A 29 -2.12 29.35 16.21
C ILE A 29 -2.66 28.20 17.07
N LEU A 30 -3.01 28.45 18.34
CA LEU A 30 -3.59 27.43 19.21
C LEU A 30 -5.01 27.02 18.78
N LEU A 31 -5.78 27.91 18.17
CA LEU A 31 -7.10 27.59 17.64
C LEU A 31 -7.01 26.77 16.34
N SER A 32 -5.99 26.99 15.51
CA SER A 32 -5.77 26.23 14.27
C SER A 32 -5.27 24.82 14.50
N LEU A 33 -4.59 24.53 15.61
CA LEU A 33 -4.11 23.19 15.96
C LEU A 33 -5.24 22.21 16.30
N ASN A 34 -6.43 22.70 16.66
CA ASN A 34 -7.58 21.84 16.96
C ASN A 34 -8.35 21.38 15.71
N LEU A 35 -8.03 21.90 14.52
CA LEU A 35 -8.70 21.53 13.26
C LEU A 35 -8.05 20.33 12.54
N TYR A 36 -6.89 19.85 13.00
CA TYR A 36 -6.16 18.74 12.36
C TYR A 36 -6.39 17.36 13.00
N SER A 37 -7.33 17.24 13.95
CA SER A 37 -7.54 15.98 14.67
C SER A 37 -8.88 15.31 14.30
N ASN A 38 -9.05 14.95 13.02
CA ASN A 38 -10.04 13.95 12.60
C ASN A 38 -9.45 13.03 11.54
N SER A 39 -8.37 12.34 11.85
CA SER A 39 -8.02 11.13 11.11
C SER A 39 -8.86 9.98 11.68
N ASN A 40 -9.69 9.37 10.85
CA ASN A 40 -10.50 8.20 11.17
C ASN A 40 -9.62 6.95 11.37
N THR A 41 -8.69 7.02 12.33
CA THR A 41 -7.79 5.90 12.69
C THR A 41 -8.56 4.68 13.19
N SER A 42 -9.74 4.90 13.80
CA SER A 42 -10.62 3.82 14.27
C SER A 42 -11.20 3.00 13.11
N ASP A 43 -11.58 3.62 11.99
CA ASP A 43 -12.16 2.94 10.83
C ASP A 43 -11.10 2.08 10.11
N PHE A 44 -9.87 2.59 10.00
CA PHE A 44 -8.74 1.83 9.46
C PHE A 44 -8.41 0.59 10.31
N LEU A 45 -8.37 0.73 11.64
CA LEU A 45 -8.08 -0.40 12.55
C LEU A 45 -9.19 -1.45 12.54
N ILE A 46 -10.46 -1.05 12.41
CA ILE A 46 -11.59 -1.97 12.29
C ILE A 46 -11.52 -2.74 10.97
N LYS A 47 -11.21 -2.06 9.86
CA LYS A 47 -11.01 -2.72 8.56
C LYS A 47 -9.87 -3.73 8.61
N GLN A 48 -8.74 -3.37 9.21
CA GLN A 48 -7.57 -4.25 9.29
C GLN A 48 -7.83 -5.53 10.11
N ASN A 49 -8.67 -5.47 11.15
CA ASN A 49 -8.99 -6.65 11.96
C ASN A 49 -9.90 -7.66 11.26
N ASN A 50 -10.53 -7.29 10.15
CA ASN A 50 -11.45 -8.13 9.40
C ASN A 50 -10.87 -8.73 8.11
N VAL A 51 -9.58 -8.50 7.82
CA VAL A 51 -8.93 -9.11 6.64
C VAL A 51 -8.14 -10.33 7.01
N LEU A 52 -8.15 -11.32 6.12
CA LEU A 52 -7.36 -12.53 6.27
C LEU A 52 -5.86 -12.22 6.11
N PRO A 53 -4.96 -12.99 6.74
CA PRO A 53 -3.55 -12.92 6.40
C PRO A 53 -3.30 -13.35 4.94
N ALA A 54 -2.27 -12.80 4.30
CA ALA A 54 -2.01 -12.99 2.86
C ALA A 54 -2.01 -14.46 2.42
N ASN A 55 -1.43 -15.35 3.21
CA ASN A 55 -1.37 -16.79 2.92
C ASN A 55 -2.73 -17.51 3.05
N LYS A 56 -3.75 -16.84 3.53
CA LYS A 56 -5.14 -17.34 3.58
C LYS A 56 -6.00 -16.65 2.52
N ALA A 57 -5.72 -15.38 2.24
CA ALA A 57 -6.40 -14.64 1.18
C ALA A 57 -5.99 -15.15 -0.22
N PHE A 58 -4.73 -15.56 -0.39
CA PHE A 58 -4.12 -16.00 -1.64
C PHE A 58 -3.42 -17.34 -1.42
N ASN A 59 -4.18 -18.43 -1.51
CA ASN A 59 -3.58 -19.76 -1.38
C ASN A 59 -2.86 -20.12 -2.68
N ILE A 60 -1.55 -20.36 -2.63
CA ILE A 60 -0.74 -20.71 -3.78
C ILE A 60 -0.32 -22.17 -3.71
N GLU A 61 -0.46 -22.87 -4.84
CA GLU A 61 -0.02 -24.25 -5.01
C GLU A 61 0.85 -24.36 -6.27
N THR A 62 1.81 -25.28 -6.24
CA THR A 62 2.73 -25.51 -7.37
C THR A 62 2.80 -27.00 -7.67
N THR A 63 2.72 -27.34 -8.96
CA THR A 63 2.89 -28.73 -9.45
C THR A 63 4.00 -28.75 -10.48
N ILE A 64 5.02 -29.58 -10.25
CA ILE A 64 6.19 -29.71 -11.12
C ILE A 64 6.02 -31.00 -11.95
N SER A 65 6.02 -30.84 -13.29
CA SER A 65 6.04 -31.93 -14.26
C SER A 65 7.39 -32.00 -14.97
N ASP A 66 7.59 -32.93 -15.88
CA ASP A 66 8.85 -33.08 -16.60
C ASP A 66 9.18 -31.88 -17.49
N ASP A 67 8.18 -31.28 -18.13
CA ASP A 67 8.29 -30.21 -19.12
C ASP A 67 7.82 -28.84 -18.65
N SER A 68 7.11 -28.80 -17.53
CA SER A 68 6.45 -27.55 -17.07
C SER A 68 6.27 -27.49 -15.57
N ILE A 69 5.99 -26.27 -15.10
CA ILE A 69 5.58 -25.97 -13.74
C ILE A 69 4.21 -25.29 -13.83
N LEU A 70 3.22 -25.88 -13.19
CA LEU A 70 1.91 -25.28 -12.99
C LEU A 70 1.88 -24.55 -11.65
N ILE A 71 1.38 -23.35 -11.65
CA ILE A 71 1.23 -22.49 -10.48
C ILE A 71 -0.21 -22.03 -10.44
N SER A 72 -0.90 -22.34 -9.35
CA SER A 72 -2.28 -21.92 -9.15
C SER A 72 -2.44 -21.06 -7.91
N TRP A 73 -3.38 -20.13 -7.96
CA TRP A 73 -3.88 -19.41 -6.80
C TRP A 73 -5.37 -19.67 -6.66
N ASP A 74 -5.78 -19.96 -5.41
CA ASP A 74 -7.16 -19.82 -4.98
C ASP A 74 -7.26 -18.51 -4.20
N VAL A 75 -7.93 -17.53 -4.78
CA VAL A 75 -8.15 -16.21 -4.21
C VAL A 75 -9.48 -16.20 -3.49
N MET A 76 -9.46 -15.91 -2.21
CA MET A 76 -10.68 -15.88 -1.39
C MET A 76 -11.65 -14.80 -1.85
N GLU A 77 -12.95 -15.03 -1.69
CA GLU A 77 -13.99 -14.04 -1.95
C GLU A 77 -13.72 -12.72 -1.21
N GLY A 78 -13.88 -11.59 -1.90
CA GLY A 78 -13.54 -10.26 -1.38
C GLY A 78 -12.06 -9.89 -1.50
N TYR A 79 -11.26 -10.69 -2.25
CA TYR A 79 -9.86 -10.42 -2.54
C TYR A 79 -9.57 -10.50 -4.03
N TYR A 80 -8.44 -9.93 -4.45
CA TYR A 80 -7.98 -9.99 -5.84
C TYR A 80 -6.46 -9.86 -5.95
N LEU A 81 -5.89 -10.37 -7.04
CA LEU A 81 -4.50 -10.20 -7.42
C LEU A 81 -4.38 -9.24 -8.60
N TYR A 82 -3.38 -8.36 -8.58
CA TYR A 82 -3.05 -7.56 -9.75
C TYR A 82 -2.33 -8.42 -10.80
N SER A 83 -2.89 -8.50 -12.00
CA SER A 83 -2.33 -9.27 -13.11
C SER A 83 -0.86 -8.90 -13.39
N LYS A 84 -0.55 -7.61 -13.44
CA LYS A 84 0.81 -7.10 -13.69
C LYS A 84 1.80 -7.34 -12.54
N SER A 85 1.32 -7.70 -11.36
CA SER A 85 2.18 -7.95 -10.21
C SER A 85 2.76 -9.36 -10.20
N ILE A 86 2.15 -10.30 -10.94
CA ILE A 86 2.62 -11.68 -11.02
C ILE A 86 3.90 -11.71 -11.85
N LYS A 87 4.98 -12.14 -11.21
CA LYS A 87 6.31 -12.31 -11.83
C LYS A 87 6.93 -13.61 -11.36
N ILE A 88 7.55 -14.32 -12.28
CA ILE A 88 8.35 -15.50 -11.98
C ILE A 88 9.79 -15.14 -12.27
N GLU A 89 10.66 -15.30 -11.30
CA GLU A 89 12.09 -15.00 -11.44
C GLU A 89 12.92 -16.24 -11.18
N ASN A 90 14.00 -16.42 -11.95
CA ASN A 90 15.05 -17.41 -11.72
C ASN A 90 16.40 -16.69 -11.79
N ASN A 91 17.17 -16.70 -10.71
CA ASN A 91 18.46 -16.01 -10.63
C ASN A 91 18.39 -14.53 -11.08
N TYR A 92 17.33 -13.79 -10.66
CA TYR A 92 17.05 -12.38 -11.00
C TYR A 92 16.58 -12.15 -12.46
N GLU A 93 16.47 -13.18 -13.28
CA GLU A 93 15.88 -13.11 -14.61
C GLU A 93 14.37 -13.36 -14.54
N VAL A 94 13.58 -12.48 -15.18
CA VAL A 94 12.12 -12.64 -15.25
C VAL A 94 11.78 -13.63 -16.36
N LEU A 95 11.03 -14.65 -15.98
CA LEU A 95 10.59 -15.70 -16.91
C LEU A 95 9.18 -15.40 -17.43
N ASN A 96 8.95 -15.73 -18.71
CA ASN A 96 7.64 -15.67 -19.31
C ASN A 96 6.81 -16.91 -18.92
N PHE A 97 5.53 -16.70 -18.70
CA PHE A 97 4.56 -17.74 -18.40
C PHE A 97 3.29 -17.54 -19.24
N GLU A 98 2.50 -18.59 -19.36
CA GLU A 98 1.20 -18.61 -20.02
C GLU A 98 0.10 -18.65 -18.96
N VAL A 99 -0.94 -17.83 -19.11
CA VAL A 99 -2.16 -17.91 -18.27
C VAL A 99 -3.09 -18.92 -18.92
N LEU A 100 -3.35 -20.02 -18.24
CA LEU A 100 -4.24 -21.09 -18.71
C LEU A 100 -5.69 -20.89 -18.28
N GLU A 101 -5.90 -20.40 -17.08
CA GLU A 101 -7.22 -20.18 -16.50
C GLU A 101 -7.16 -18.94 -15.61
N SER A 102 -8.10 -18.02 -15.78
CA SER A 102 -8.29 -16.89 -14.89
C SER A 102 -9.64 -16.23 -15.12
N GLU A 103 -10.20 -15.67 -14.06
CA GLU A 103 -11.29 -14.70 -14.15
C GLU A 103 -10.67 -13.28 -14.12
N GLU A 104 -10.48 -12.70 -15.31
CA GLU A 104 -9.89 -11.38 -15.48
C GLU A 104 -10.98 -10.31 -15.50
N SER A 105 -10.81 -9.25 -14.73
CA SER A 105 -11.68 -8.06 -14.74
C SER A 105 -10.87 -6.79 -14.62
N ILE A 106 -11.51 -5.66 -14.94
CA ILE A 106 -10.93 -4.32 -14.73
C ILE A 106 -11.42 -3.79 -13.39
N HIS A 107 -10.49 -3.37 -12.59
CA HIS A 107 -10.73 -2.75 -11.29
C HIS A 107 -10.07 -1.37 -11.22
N ASN A 108 -10.76 -0.41 -10.61
CA ASN A 108 -10.21 0.93 -10.39
C ASN A 108 -10.12 1.18 -8.90
N ASP A 109 -8.91 1.30 -8.40
CA ASP A 109 -8.63 1.58 -7.00
C ASP A 109 -7.75 2.82 -6.80
N GLU A 110 -7.65 3.28 -5.57
CA GLU A 110 -6.89 4.49 -5.21
C GLU A 110 -5.36 4.30 -5.24
N PHE A 111 -4.86 3.04 -5.32
CA PHE A 111 -3.43 2.74 -5.29
C PHE A 111 -2.81 2.69 -6.68
N PHE A 112 -3.49 2.05 -7.64
CA PHE A 112 -2.97 1.78 -8.98
C PHE A 112 -3.88 2.27 -10.11
N GLY A 113 -5.03 2.89 -9.76
CA GLY A 113 -6.03 3.32 -10.74
C GLY A 113 -6.66 2.14 -11.48
N GLU A 114 -6.94 2.32 -12.77
CA GLU A 114 -7.50 1.26 -13.61
C GLU A 114 -6.47 0.17 -13.86
N SER A 115 -6.75 -1.02 -13.37
CA SER A 115 -5.84 -2.17 -13.41
C SER A 115 -6.58 -3.46 -13.72
N LYS A 116 -5.92 -4.36 -14.43
CA LYS A 116 -6.39 -5.74 -14.61
C LYS A 116 -6.11 -6.53 -13.36
N ILE A 117 -7.16 -7.20 -12.87
CA ILE A 117 -7.10 -8.05 -11.68
C ILE A 117 -7.60 -9.45 -12.01
N PHE A 118 -7.19 -10.39 -11.16
CA PHE A 118 -7.69 -11.76 -11.14
C PHE A 118 -8.43 -12.02 -9.84
N ARG A 119 -9.55 -12.72 -9.94
CA ARG A 119 -10.35 -13.21 -8.81
C ARG A 119 -10.47 -14.73 -8.87
N ASP A 120 -10.93 -15.31 -7.80
CA ASP A 120 -11.22 -16.74 -7.64
C ASP A 120 -10.01 -17.61 -7.94
N LYS A 121 -9.95 -18.22 -9.11
CA LYS A 121 -8.89 -19.14 -9.48
C LYS A 121 -8.02 -18.61 -10.61
N ILE A 122 -6.71 -18.73 -10.43
CA ILE A 122 -5.73 -18.42 -11.47
C ILE A 122 -4.85 -19.64 -11.66
N LEU A 123 -4.63 -20.06 -12.89
CA LEU A 123 -3.69 -21.12 -13.26
C LEU A 123 -2.75 -20.58 -14.34
N ILE A 124 -1.46 -20.65 -14.05
CA ILE A 124 -0.41 -20.29 -15.02
C ILE A 124 0.53 -21.48 -15.25
N LYS A 125 1.12 -21.52 -16.45
CA LYS A 125 2.11 -22.51 -16.86
C LYS A 125 3.43 -21.84 -17.18
N LEU A 126 4.49 -22.31 -16.55
CA LEU A 126 5.86 -22.00 -16.90
C LEU A 126 6.49 -23.20 -17.60
N ASN A 127 6.93 -23.04 -18.85
CA ASN A 127 7.65 -24.10 -19.55
C ASN A 127 9.08 -24.19 -19.02
N LYS A 128 9.54 -25.40 -18.74
CA LYS A 128 10.91 -25.66 -18.28
C LYS A 128 11.87 -25.53 -19.44
N SER A 129 12.91 -24.75 -19.26
CA SER A 129 14.04 -24.65 -20.21
C SER A 129 15.24 -25.40 -19.66
N ILE A 130 16.14 -25.77 -20.59
CA ILE A 130 17.41 -26.39 -20.21
C ILE A 130 18.21 -25.43 -19.35
N GLY A 131 18.64 -25.90 -18.16
CA GLY A 131 19.41 -25.09 -17.22
C GLY A 131 18.57 -24.30 -16.19
N LEU A 132 17.25 -24.46 -16.19
CA LEU A 132 16.38 -23.84 -15.18
C LEU A 132 16.70 -24.40 -13.79
N ASP A 133 17.15 -23.53 -12.88
CA ASP A 133 17.41 -23.90 -11.49
C ASP A 133 16.13 -23.80 -10.66
N LEU A 134 15.46 -24.92 -10.45
CA LEU A 134 14.20 -24.99 -9.71
C LEU A 134 14.32 -24.47 -8.26
N ASN A 135 15.51 -24.56 -7.65
CA ASN A 135 15.72 -24.10 -6.27
C ASN A 135 15.74 -22.57 -6.16
N ASN A 136 15.95 -21.87 -7.26
CA ASN A 136 16.03 -20.41 -7.31
C ASN A 136 14.84 -19.76 -8.02
N ILE A 137 13.73 -20.49 -8.18
CA ILE A 137 12.48 -19.90 -8.68
C ILE A 137 11.76 -19.18 -7.57
N LEU A 138 11.51 -17.88 -7.79
CA LEU A 138 10.73 -17.01 -6.94
C LEU A 138 9.46 -16.57 -7.68
N ILE A 139 8.32 -16.80 -7.07
CA ILE A 139 7.01 -16.39 -7.58
C ILE A 139 6.59 -15.18 -6.75
N LYS A 140 6.51 -14.01 -7.39
CA LYS A 140 6.13 -12.74 -6.77
C LYS A 140 4.73 -12.35 -7.21
N TYR A 141 3.94 -11.85 -6.29
CA TYR A 141 2.59 -11.36 -6.58
C TYR A 141 2.13 -10.36 -5.53
N GLN A 142 1.15 -9.55 -5.87
CA GLN A 142 0.53 -8.59 -4.97
C GLN A 142 -0.98 -8.60 -5.16
N GLY A 143 -1.71 -8.47 -4.08
CA GLY A 143 -3.16 -8.40 -4.08
C GLY A 143 -3.69 -7.53 -2.97
N CYS A 144 -4.98 -7.29 -3.01
CA CYS A 144 -5.70 -6.46 -2.06
C CYS A 144 -7.02 -7.12 -1.64
N ALA A 145 -7.57 -6.65 -0.53
CA ALA A 145 -8.95 -6.89 -0.12
C ALA A 145 -9.86 -5.79 -0.65
N ASP A 146 -11.08 -6.10 -1.04
CA ASP A 146 -12.09 -5.16 -1.55
C ASP A 146 -12.43 -4.04 -0.54
N VAL A 147 -12.13 -4.26 0.74
CA VAL A 147 -12.25 -3.24 1.78
C VAL A 147 -11.18 -2.14 1.71
N GLY A 148 -10.32 -2.14 0.68
CA GLY A 148 -9.28 -1.13 0.44
C GLY A 148 -7.99 -1.37 1.22
N ILE A 149 -7.66 -2.61 1.56
CA ILE A 149 -6.39 -2.98 2.21
C ILE A 149 -5.54 -3.80 1.24
N CYS A 150 -4.37 -3.27 0.90
CA CYS A 150 -3.40 -3.94 0.03
C CYS A 150 -2.27 -4.58 0.82
N TYR A 151 -1.90 -5.77 0.40
CA TYR A 151 -0.78 -6.49 0.98
C TYR A 151 0.54 -6.05 0.34
N PRO A 152 1.66 -6.13 1.06
CA PRO A 152 2.96 -6.00 0.44
C PRO A 152 3.18 -7.14 -0.58
N ILE A 153 4.15 -6.98 -1.47
CA ILE A 153 4.51 -8.03 -2.43
C ILE A 153 4.80 -9.33 -1.67
N GLN A 154 4.09 -10.39 -2.04
CA GLN A 154 4.31 -11.73 -1.53
C GLN A 154 5.37 -12.42 -2.38
N ILE A 155 6.20 -13.24 -1.74
CA ILE A 155 7.24 -14.01 -2.40
C ILE A 155 7.07 -15.47 -1.98
N HIS A 156 6.75 -16.31 -2.95
CA HIS A 156 6.69 -17.76 -2.78
C HIS A 156 7.90 -18.39 -3.46
N LYS A 157 8.64 -19.20 -2.73
CA LYS A 157 9.77 -19.97 -3.27
C LYS A 157 9.27 -21.34 -3.70
N LEU A 158 9.58 -21.74 -4.93
CA LEU A 158 9.29 -23.09 -5.40
C LEU A 158 10.06 -24.10 -4.53
N ARG A 159 9.36 -25.13 -4.10
CA ARG A 159 9.92 -26.21 -3.28
C ARG A 159 9.68 -27.56 -3.90
#